data_955e5fa9af9fe57d01092137b17658c8
#
_entry.id   955e5fa9af9fe57d01092137b17658c8
#
_cell.length_a   1.000
_cell.length_b   1.000
_cell.length_c   1.000
_cell.angle_alpha   90.00
_cell.angle_beta   90.00
_cell.angle_gamma   90.00
#
_symmetry.space_group_name_H-M   'P 1'
#
loop_
_entity.id
_entity.type
_entity.pdbx_description
1 polymer ?
#
loop_
_entity_poly.entity_id
_entity_poly.type
_entity_poly.pdbx_seq_one_letter_code
_entity_poly.pdbx_strand_id
1 'polypeptide(L)'
;MKGFVIVAPLAFLLSAAPVFAQAAQQPPAQPKPAQPVTQPPATPPAQPAQPPAPFPVGAKTAFINPQRIFQESVEGKAAVTRINAKIQQKQTEGQDRQKALQANQQKLQTSGAVMNEQARAQLEKEIEKQQVDGQRFQQDAQAEIQELQNEVQQEFIKKVSPLIEAVAKEKGLQMVFDLSNAGLAWWDPGLDLTNDVIKKLDGAKPAAAAPK
;
A
#
# COMPACT_ATOMS: atom_id res chain seq x y z
N MET A 1 -15.92 40.85 35.35
CA MET A 1 -15.52 40.12 36.56
C MET A 1 -14.27 39.32 36.22
N LYS A 2 -13.25 39.57 36.98
CA LYS A 2 -11.86 39.22 36.83
C LYS A 2 -11.64 37.70 37.08
N GLY A 3 -11.00 36.99 36.16
CA GLY A 3 -10.56 35.60 36.34
C GLY A 3 -9.07 35.50 36.06
N PHE A 4 -8.32 35.15 37.07
CA PHE A 4 -6.86 35.11 37.21
C PHE A 4 -6.28 33.92 36.47
N VAL A 5 -5.28 34.13 35.61
CA VAL A 5 -4.45 33.09 34.99
C VAL A 5 -3.14 33.03 35.78
N ILE A 6 -2.88 31.91 36.43
CA ILE A 6 -1.60 31.64 37.09
C ILE A 6 -0.72 30.83 36.10
N VAL A 7 0.35 31.48 35.64
CA VAL A 7 1.44 30.86 34.90
C VAL A 7 2.57 30.55 35.86
N ALA A 8 2.92 29.26 36.03
CA ALA A 8 4.09 28.84 36.79
C ALA A 8 5.23 28.49 35.82
N PRO A 9 6.42 29.10 35.97
CA PRO A 9 7.59 28.68 35.19
C PRO A 9 8.32 27.54 35.89
N LEU A 10 8.48 26.42 35.19
CA LEU A 10 9.33 25.28 35.62
C LEU A 10 10.77 25.56 35.18
N ALA A 11 11.62 25.94 36.13
CA ALA A 11 13.07 26.08 35.91
C ALA A 11 13.77 24.72 35.92
N PHE A 12 14.37 24.33 34.79
CA PHE A 12 15.26 23.17 34.70
C PHE A 12 16.71 23.63 34.96
N LEU A 13 17.26 23.24 36.10
CA LEU A 13 18.67 23.40 36.45
C LEU A 13 19.49 22.31 35.73
N LEU A 14 20.32 22.70 34.78
CA LEU A 14 21.38 21.86 34.23
C LEU A 14 22.54 21.78 35.26
N SER A 15 22.74 20.63 35.90
CA SER A 15 23.95 20.31 36.65
C SER A 15 24.93 19.56 35.74
N ALA A 16 25.96 20.22 35.26
CA ALA A 16 27.11 19.61 34.61
C ALA A 16 28.09 19.11 35.65
N ALA A 17 28.31 17.78 35.75
CA ALA A 17 29.41 17.18 36.51
C ALA A 17 30.43 16.61 35.54
N PRO A 18 31.74 16.87 35.70
CA PRO A 18 32.79 16.28 34.89
C PRO A 18 33.07 14.86 35.35
N VAL A 19 32.87 13.87 34.51
CA VAL A 19 33.27 12.49 34.75
C VAL A 19 34.72 12.31 34.33
N PHE A 20 35.60 12.15 35.30
CA PHE A 20 36.99 11.73 35.11
C PHE A 20 37.03 10.32 34.52
N ALA A 21 37.73 10.19 33.38
CA ALA A 21 38.03 8.91 32.75
C ALA A 21 38.98 8.10 33.63
N GLN A 22 38.49 7.03 34.23
CA GLN A 22 39.31 6.01 34.88
C GLN A 22 39.37 4.79 33.98
N ALA A 23 40.51 4.63 33.30
CA ALA A 23 40.83 3.45 32.52
C ALA A 23 40.99 2.26 33.44
N ALA A 24 39.93 1.47 33.63
CA ALA A 24 40.02 0.18 34.27
C ALA A 24 40.28 -0.88 33.19
N GLN A 25 41.46 -1.54 33.32
CA GLN A 25 41.82 -2.69 32.51
C GLN A 25 40.78 -3.80 32.68
N GLN A 26 40.08 -4.12 31.58
CA GLN A 26 39.22 -5.30 31.54
C GLN A 26 40.07 -6.58 31.44
N PRO A 27 39.80 -7.60 32.28
CA PRO A 27 40.37 -8.93 32.07
C PRO A 27 39.85 -9.54 30.77
N PRO A 28 40.58 -10.46 30.12
CA PRO A 28 40.16 -11.07 28.88
C PRO A 28 38.82 -11.80 29.04
N ALA A 29 37.86 -11.43 28.22
CA ALA A 29 36.53 -12.02 28.22
C ALA A 29 36.61 -13.51 27.89
N GLN A 30 36.16 -14.34 28.81
CA GLN A 30 35.89 -15.76 28.53
C GLN A 30 34.80 -15.89 27.47
N PRO A 31 34.92 -16.83 26.51
CA PRO A 31 33.88 -17.06 25.50
C PRO A 31 32.60 -17.51 26.22
N LYS A 32 31.57 -16.68 26.11
CA LYS A 32 30.22 -16.96 26.59
C LYS A 32 29.69 -18.19 25.85
N PRO A 33 29.13 -19.20 26.50
CA PRO A 33 28.51 -20.33 25.81
C PRO A 33 27.45 -19.82 24.86
N ALA A 34 27.49 -20.29 23.60
CA ALA A 34 26.48 -19.97 22.59
C ALA A 34 25.10 -20.36 23.12
N GLN A 35 24.22 -19.38 23.30
CA GLN A 35 22.82 -19.65 23.59
C GLN A 35 22.23 -20.38 22.37
N PRO A 36 21.41 -21.41 22.57
CA PRO A 36 20.70 -22.04 21.47
C PRO A 36 19.89 -20.99 20.75
N VAL A 37 20.13 -20.83 19.47
CA VAL A 37 19.31 -19.97 18.58
C VAL A 37 17.91 -20.57 18.64
N THR A 38 17.01 -19.94 19.37
CA THR A 38 15.58 -20.27 19.30
C THR A 38 15.15 -20.03 17.87
N GLN A 39 14.97 -21.13 17.13
CA GLN A 39 14.32 -21.07 15.81
C GLN A 39 12.98 -20.35 15.97
N PRO A 40 12.63 -19.44 15.04
CA PRO A 40 11.27 -18.89 15.01
C PRO A 40 10.27 -20.06 15.02
N PRO A 41 9.13 -19.94 15.74
CA PRO A 41 8.12 -21.00 15.73
C PRO A 41 7.82 -21.37 14.29
N ALA A 42 7.98 -22.63 13.94
CA ALA A 42 7.61 -23.15 12.64
C ALA A 42 6.15 -22.77 12.39
N THR A 43 5.91 -22.04 11.30
CA THR A 43 4.56 -21.77 10.81
C THR A 43 3.82 -23.11 10.75
N PRO A 44 2.64 -23.26 11.39
CA PRO A 44 1.90 -24.51 11.30
C PRO A 44 1.73 -24.88 9.83
N PRO A 45 1.89 -26.15 9.44
CA PRO A 45 1.68 -26.54 8.06
C PRO A 45 0.29 -26.10 7.65
N ALA A 46 0.20 -25.37 6.53
CA ALA A 46 -1.08 -24.94 5.97
C ALA A 46 -1.96 -26.18 5.86
N GLN A 47 -3.05 -26.22 6.61
CA GLN A 47 -4.04 -27.31 6.48
C GLN A 47 -4.45 -27.38 5.02
N PRO A 48 -4.50 -28.59 4.43
CA PRO A 48 -5.03 -28.77 3.08
C PRO A 48 -6.40 -28.09 3.03
N ALA A 49 -6.61 -27.23 2.06
CA ALA A 49 -7.89 -26.54 1.87
C ALA A 49 -8.98 -27.61 1.79
N GLN A 50 -9.81 -27.68 2.82
CA GLN A 50 -10.98 -28.58 2.82
C GLN A 50 -11.85 -28.19 1.61
N PRO A 51 -12.38 -29.16 0.87
CA PRO A 51 -13.33 -28.85 -0.20
C PRO A 51 -14.47 -27.99 0.37
N PRO A 52 -14.90 -26.95 -0.36
CA PRO A 52 -15.93 -26.04 0.13
C PRO A 52 -17.17 -26.85 0.53
N ALA A 53 -17.67 -26.60 1.73
CA ALA A 53 -18.88 -27.24 2.22
C ALA A 53 -20.04 -26.95 1.24
N PRO A 54 -20.92 -27.93 0.96
CA PRO A 54 -22.06 -27.71 0.07
C PRO A 54 -22.97 -26.63 0.66
N PHE A 55 -23.53 -25.78 -0.22
CA PHE A 55 -24.44 -24.72 0.21
C PHE A 55 -25.70 -25.32 0.88
N PRO A 56 -26.09 -24.88 2.09
CA PRO A 56 -27.21 -25.45 2.84
C PRO A 56 -28.56 -25.27 2.10
N VAL A 57 -29.27 -26.35 1.92
CA VAL A 57 -30.61 -26.35 1.29
C VAL A 57 -31.58 -25.51 2.09
N GLY A 58 -32.28 -24.58 1.45
CA GLY A 58 -33.29 -23.72 2.08
C GLY A 58 -32.73 -22.49 2.79
N ALA A 59 -31.44 -22.28 2.80
CA ALA A 59 -30.86 -21.05 3.31
C ALA A 59 -31.41 -19.83 2.55
N LYS A 60 -31.73 -18.77 3.29
CA LYS A 60 -32.21 -17.49 2.74
C LYS A 60 -31.19 -16.37 2.79
N THR A 61 -30.08 -16.63 3.45
CA THR A 61 -28.97 -15.68 3.60
C THR A 61 -27.67 -16.34 3.20
N ALA A 62 -26.73 -15.55 2.73
CA ALA A 62 -25.38 -15.98 2.40
C ALA A 62 -24.38 -14.86 2.67
N PHE A 63 -23.12 -15.21 2.53
CA PHE A 63 -22.01 -14.30 2.75
C PHE A 63 -21.09 -14.29 1.54
N ILE A 64 -20.41 -13.15 1.34
CA ILE A 64 -19.31 -12.99 0.39
C ILE A 64 -18.18 -12.24 1.06
N ASN A 65 -16.96 -12.45 0.58
CA ASN A 65 -15.81 -11.66 0.93
C ASN A 65 -15.35 -10.87 -0.31
N PRO A 66 -15.72 -9.59 -0.45
CA PRO A 66 -15.39 -8.77 -1.62
C PRO A 66 -13.87 -8.63 -1.84
N GLN A 67 -13.11 -8.57 -0.74
CA GLN A 67 -11.65 -8.47 -0.83
C GLN A 67 -11.03 -9.74 -1.42
N ARG A 68 -11.54 -10.91 -1.02
CA ARG A 68 -11.12 -12.20 -1.57
C ARG A 68 -11.52 -12.34 -3.04
N ILE A 69 -12.73 -11.89 -3.42
CA ILE A 69 -13.16 -11.84 -4.83
C ILE A 69 -12.17 -11.00 -5.65
N PHE A 70 -11.78 -9.83 -5.15
CA PHE A 70 -10.81 -8.97 -5.82
C PHE A 70 -9.42 -9.61 -5.95
N GLN A 71 -8.92 -10.25 -4.90
CA GLN A 71 -7.58 -10.83 -4.88
C GLN A 71 -7.45 -12.11 -5.74
N GLU A 72 -8.49 -12.93 -5.78
CA GLU A 72 -8.44 -14.26 -6.41
C GLU A 72 -8.94 -14.26 -7.85
N SER A 73 -9.87 -13.36 -8.25
CA SER A 73 -10.41 -13.30 -9.61
C SER A 73 -9.40 -12.85 -10.65
N VAL A 74 -9.60 -13.27 -11.89
CA VAL A 74 -8.79 -12.83 -13.04
C VAL A 74 -8.88 -11.31 -13.23
N GLU A 75 -10.07 -10.75 -13.10
CA GLU A 75 -10.31 -9.30 -13.21
C GLU A 75 -9.57 -8.51 -12.14
N GLY A 76 -9.64 -8.95 -10.87
CA GLY A 76 -8.94 -8.28 -9.78
C GLY A 76 -7.41 -8.36 -9.92
N LYS A 77 -6.86 -9.50 -10.34
CA LYS A 77 -5.43 -9.64 -10.64
C LYS A 77 -4.98 -8.72 -11.78
N ALA A 78 -5.80 -8.60 -12.83
CA ALA A 78 -5.53 -7.66 -13.92
C ALA A 78 -5.55 -6.21 -13.43
N ALA A 79 -6.49 -5.86 -12.54
CA ALA A 79 -6.58 -4.57 -11.90
C ALA A 79 -5.33 -4.22 -11.08
N VAL A 80 -4.85 -5.15 -10.25
CA VAL A 80 -3.60 -5.00 -9.49
C VAL A 80 -2.41 -4.81 -10.43
N THR A 81 -2.34 -5.58 -11.51
CA THR A 81 -1.27 -5.45 -12.52
C THR A 81 -1.28 -4.06 -13.16
N ARG A 82 -2.46 -3.51 -13.52
CA ARG A 82 -2.62 -2.15 -14.07
C ARG A 82 -2.11 -1.08 -13.09
N ILE A 83 -2.46 -1.19 -11.81
CA ILE A 83 -1.99 -0.27 -10.76
C ILE A 83 -0.46 -0.36 -10.62
N ASN A 84 0.10 -1.57 -10.51
CA ASN A 84 1.54 -1.78 -10.36
C ASN A 84 2.32 -1.25 -11.57
N ALA A 85 1.82 -1.45 -12.79
CA ALA A 85 2.43 -0.89 -14.00
C ALA A 85 2.48 0.65 -13.96
N LYS A 86 1.40 1.31 -13.50
CA LYS A 86 1.36 2.77 -13.34
C LYS A 86 2.35 3.25 -12.28
N ILE A 87 2.43 2.56 -11.15
CA ILE A 87 3.41 2.86 -10.08
C ILE A 87 4.83 2.75 -10.63
N GLN A 88 5.16 1.66 -11.32
CA GLN A 88 6.47 1.44 -11.92
C GLN A 88 6.82 2.52 -12.94
N GLN A 89 5.86 2.91 -13.79
CA GLN A 89 6.02 4.00 -14.75
C GLN A 89 6.38 5.32 -14.03
N LYS A 90 5.63 5.69 -12.99
CA LYS A 90 5.89 6.91 -12.23
C LYS A 90 7.20 6.87 -11.47
N GLN A 91 7.60 5.71 -10.94
CA GLN A 91 8.91 5.54 -10.30
C GLN A 91 10.06 5.76 -11.28
N THR A 92 9.97 5.18 -12.48
CA THR A 92 10.98 5.36 -13.54
C THR A 92 11.07 6.81 -13.97
N GLU A 93 9.94 7.47 -14.23
CA GLU A 93 9.89 8.89 -14.60
C GLU A 93 10.49 9.79 -13.50
N GLY A 94 10.18 9.50 -12.22
CA GLY A 94 10.75 10.22 -11.08
C GLY A 94 12.27 10.05 -10.98
N GLN A 95 12.78 8.84 -11.19
CA GLN A 95 14.22 8.57 -11.22
C GLN A 95 14.93 9.33 -12.36
N ASP A 96 14.33 9.38 -13.54
CA ASP A 96 14.93 10.07 -14.68
C ASP A 96 14.97 11.60 -14.46
N ARG A 97 13.90 12.18 -13.87
CA ARG A 97 13.90 13.59 -13.44
C ARG A 97 15.00 13.88 -12.41
N GLN A 98 15.15 12.98 -11.43
CA GLN A 98 16.18 13.11 -10.41
C GLN A 98 17.61 13.03 -11.00
N LYS A 99 17.86 12.11 -11.94
CA LYS A 99 19.14 12.00 -12.66
C LYS A 99 19.43 13.26 -13.48
N ALA A 100 18.44 13.81 -14.18
CA ALA A 100 18.59 15.03 -14.94
C ALA A 100 18.96 16.23 -14.05
N LEU A 101 18.29 16.37 -12.91
CA LEU A 101 18.60 17.39 -11.91
C LEU A 101 20.03 17.25 -11.39
N GLN A 102 20.43 16.03 -10.99
CA GLN A 102 21.78 15.75 -10.49
C GLN A 102 22.86 16.07 -11.55
N ALA A 103 22.61 15.68 -12.81
CA ALA A 103 23.54 15.97 -13.90
C ALA A 103 23.72 17.49 -14.11
N ASN A 104 22.64 18.28 -14.07
CA ASN A 104 22.73 19.73 -14.21
C ASN A 104 23.40 20.37 -13.00
N GLN A 105 23.17 19.92 -11.80
CA GLN A 105 23.86 20.39 -10.59
C GLN A 105 25.35 20.09 -10.66
N GLN A 106 25.74 18.88 -11.08
CA GLN A 106 27.12 18.48 -11.25
C GLN A 106 27.80 19.34 -12.34
N LYS A 107 27.12 19.57 -13.46
CA LYS A 107 27.62 20.44 -14.52
C LYS A 107 27.88 21.87 -14.03
N LEU A 108 26.98 22.43 -13.21
CA LEU A 108 27.17 23.75 -12.60
C LEU A 108 28.36 23.77 -11.65
N GLN A 109 28.54 22.72 -10.82
CA GLN A 109 29.68 22.61 -9.91
C GLN A 109 31.01 22.48 -10.63
N THR A 110 31.11 21.66 -11.68
CA THR A 110 32.36 21.35 -12.35
C THR A 110 32.77 22.39 -13.39
N SER A 111 31.80 23.01 -14.06
CA SER A 111 32.06 23.89 -15.20
C SER A 111 31.55 25.32 -15.01
N GLY A 112 30.80 25.59 -13.93
CA GLY A 112 30.16 26.90 -13.71
C GLY A 112 31.16 28.08 -13.66
N ALA A 113 32.35 27.84 -13.15
CA ALA A 113 33.39 28.89 -13.07
C ALA A 113 33.97 29.29 -14.45
N VAL A 114 33.91 28.41 -15.44
CA VAL A 114 34.43 28.64 -16.80
C VAL A 114 33.32 28.92 -17.82
N MET A 115 32.07 28.86 -17.43
CA MET A 115 30.93 29.24 -18.27
C MET A 115 30.83 30.74 -18.42
N ASN A 116 30.32 31.21 -19.57
CA ASN A 116 29.90 32.59 -19.68
C ASN A 116 28.67 32.84 -18.79
N GLU A 117 28.48 34.09 -18.37
CA GLU A 117 27.45 34.49 -17.43
C GLU A 117 26.03 34.08 -17.89
N GLN A 118 25.74 34.22 -19.19
CA GLN A 118 24.45 33.87 -19.76
C GLN A 118 24.15 32.36 -19.68
N ALA A 119 25.13 31.51 -20.02
CA ALA A 119 24.99 30.05 -19.97
C ALA A 119 24.85 29.55 -18.51
N ARG A 120 25.59 30.18 -17.60
CA ARG A 120 25.48 29.86 -16.17
C ARG A 120 24.10 30.22 -15.62
N ALA A 121 23.61 31.42 -15.89
CA ALA A 121 22.26 31.84 -15.46
C ALA A 121 21.13 30.96 -16.04
N GLN A 122 21.29 30.52 -17.30
CA GLN A 122 20.32 29.56 -17.88
C GLN A 122 20.35 28.22 -17.18
N LEU A 123 21.54 27.70 -16.84
CA LEU A 123 21.66 26.42 -16.12
C LEU A 123 21.09 26.49 -14.70
N GLU A 124 21.35 27.57 -13.98
CA GLU A 124 20.79 27.84 -12.65
C GLU A 124 19.27 27.90 -12.69
N LYS A 125 18.68 28.60 -13.66
CA LYS A 125 17.23 28.65 -13.87
C LYS A 125 16.62 27.30 -14.23
N GLU A 126 17.32 26.49 -15.03
CA GLU A 126 16.88 25.15 -15.39
C GLU A 126 16.88 24.21 -14.16
N ILE A 127 17.91 24.31 -13.30
CA ILE A 127 17.98 23.56 -12.02
C ILE A 127 16.81 23.95 -11.12
N GLU A 128 16.53 25.24 -10.95
CA GLU A 128 15.39 25.73 -10.16
C GLU A 128 14.07 25.17 -10.70
N LYS A 129 13.87 25.27 -12.02
CA LYS A 129 12.68 24.71 -12.67
C LYS A 129 12.55 23.21 -12.43
N GLN A 130 13.63 22.44 -12.60
CA GLN A 130 13.61 20.98 -12.39
C GLN A 130 13.29 20.61 -10.93
N GLN A 131 13.72 21.39 -9.96
CA GLN A 131 13.37 21.19 -8.54
C GLN A 131 11.88 21.40 -8.31
N VAL A 132 11.32 22.49 -8.84
CA VAL A 132 9.87 22.79 -8.73
C VAL A 132 9.05 21.73 -9.46
N ASP A 133 9.42 21.38 -10.69
CA ASP A 133 8.74 20.37 -11.50
C ASP A 133 8.82 18.98 -10.85
N GLY A 134 9.94 18.66 -10.20
CA GLY A 134 10.11 17.41 -9.43
C GLY A 134 9.16 17.32 -8.22
N GLN A 135 8.98 18.42 -7.50
CA GLN A 135 8.02 18.46 -6.37
C GLN A 135 6.58 18.32 -6.86
N ARG A 136 6.20 19.04 -7.92
CA ARG A 136 4.87 18.92 -8.54
C ARG A 136 4.62 17.50 -9.04
N PHE A 137 5.59 16.93 -9.74
CA PHE A 137 5.50 15.56 -10.24
C PHE A 137 5.20 14.54 -9.15
N GLN A 138 5.83 14.66 -7.96
CA GLN A 138 5.55 13.74 -6.85
C GLN A 138 4.09 13.84 -6.38
N GLN A 139 3.55 15.07 -6.27
CA GLN A 139 2.15 15.29 -5.90
C GLN A 139 1.18 14.75 -6.96
N ASP A 140 1.45 15.08 -8.23
CA ASP A 140 0.62 14.64 -9.35
C ASP A 140 0.65 13.11 -9.51
N ALA A 141 1.82 12.49 -9.38
CA ALA A 141 1.96 11.03 -9.47
C ALA A 141 1.18 10.32 -8.36
N GLN A 142 1.20 10.86 -7.13
CA GLN A 142 0.43 10.30 -6.02
C GLN A 142 -1.08 10.45 -6.28
N ALA A 143 -1.53 11.60 -6.75
CA ALA A 143 -2.92 11.85 -7.08
C ALA A 143 -3.42 10.93 -8.22
N GLU A 144 -2.63 10.77 -9.29
CA GLU A 144 -2.97 9.87 -10.41
C GLU A 144 -3.07 8.40 -9.98
N ILE A 145 -2.18 7.94 -9.08
CA ILE A 145 -2.23 6.57 -8.56
C ILE A 145 -3.49 6.39 -7.71
N GLN A 146 -3.83 7.36 -6.87
CA GLN A 146 -5.03 7.31 -6.04
C GLN A 146 -6.31 7.32 -6.91
N GLU A 147 -6.35 8.15 -7.94
CA GLU A 147 -7.46 8.20 -8.89
C GLU A 147 -7.63 6.86 -9.62
N LEU A 148 -6.53 6.28 -10.11
CA LEU A 148 -6.55 4.96 -10.73
C LEU A 148 -7.05 3.86 -9.79
N GLN A 149 -6.66 3.89 -8.52
CA GLN A 149 -7.15 2.94 -7.52
C GLN A 149 -8.67 3.07 -7.32
N ASN A 150 -9.17 4.30 -7.23
CA ASN A 150 -10.60 4.57 -7.10
C ASN A 150 -11.38 4.13 -8.36
N GLU A 151 -10.86 4.44 -9.55
CA GLU A 151 -11.44 4.02 -10.84
C GLU A 151 -11.57 2.49 -10.91
N VAL A 152 -10.47 1.80 -10.65
CA VAL A 152 -10.40 0.33 -10.67
C VAL A 152 -11.37 -0.29 -9.66
N GLN A 153 -11.46 0.28 -8.46
CA GLN A 153 -12.41 -0.20 -7.45
C GLN A 153 -13.86 -0.02 -7.90
N GLN A 154 -14.20 1.13 -8.48
CA GLN A 154 -15.56 1.37 -8.98
C GLN A 154 -15.90 0.47 -10.18
N GLU A 155 -14.96 0.29 -11.11
CA GLU A 155 -15.13 -0.64 -12.24
C GLU A 155 -15.37 -2.07 -11.75
N PHE A 156 -14.60 -2.51 -10.75
CA PHE A 156 -14.74 -3.83 -10.17
C PHE A 156 -16.11 -4.02 -9.50
N ILE A 157 -16.54 -3.06 -8.67
CA ILE A 157 -17.86 -3.11 -8.01
C ILE A 157 -19.00 -3.18 -9.06
N LYS A 158 -18.93 -2.36 -10.12
CA LYS A 158 -19.93 -2.36 -11.19
C LYS A 158 -20.03 -3.72 -11.89
N LYS A 159 -18.92 -4.44 -12.04
CA LYS A 159 -18.89 -5.78 -12.64
C LYS A 159 -19.37 -6.88 -11.68
N VAL A 160 -18.98 -6.79 -10.42
CA VAL A 160 -19.27 -7.85 -9.43
C VAL A 160 -20.70 -7.78 -8.91
N SER A 161 -21.25 -6.57 -8.69
CA SER A 161 -22.61 -6.43 -8.12
C SER A 161 -23.70 -7.20 -8.88
N PRO A 162 -23.81 -7.13 -10.24
CA PRO A 162 -24.82 -7.90 -10.96
C PRO A 162 -24.58 -9.42 -10.89
N LEU A 163 -23.32 -9.85 -10.72
CA LEU A 163 -22.99 -11.27 -10.57
C LEU A 163 -23.38 -11.81 -9.19
N ILE A 164 -23.20 -11.01 -8.13
CA ILE A 164 -23.68 -11.33 -6.78
C ILE A 164 -25.20 -11.50 -6.83
N GLU A 165 -25.92 -10.56 -7.44
CA GLU A 165 -27.36 -10.62 -7.60
C GLU A 165 -27.80 -11.87 -8.38
N ALA A 166 -27.11 -12.22 -9.46
CA ALA A 166 -27.39 -13.40 -10.24
C ALA A 166 -27.18 -14.69 -9.43
N VAL A 167 -26.11 -14.80 -8.67
CA VAL A 167 -25.84 -15.95 -7.79
C VAL A 167 -26.91 -16.03 -6.68
N ALA A 168 -27.28 -14.89 -6.09
CA ALA A 168 -28.32 -14.83 -5.07
C ALA A 168 -29.67 -15.33 -5.59
N LYS A 169 -30.08 -14.89 -6.79
CA LYS A 169 -31.31 -15.35 -7.43
C LYS A 169 -31.29 -16.84 -7.76
N GLU A 170 -30.19 -17.35 -8.31
CA GLU A 170 -30.02 -18.77 -8.62
C GLU A 170 -30.18 -19.67 -7.39
N LYS A 171 -29.73 -19.19 -6.22
CA LYS A 171 -29.83 -19.93 -4.94
C LYS A 171 -31.10 -19.61 -4.14
N GLY A 172 -31.96 -18.73 -4.63
CA GLY A 172 -33.20 -18.34 -3.95
C GLY A 172 -32.99 -17.59 -2.64
N LEU A 173 -31.91 -16.79 -2.59
CA LEU A 173 -31.54 -15.99 -1.42
C LEU A 173 -32.37 -14.70 -1.33
N GLN A 174 -32.53 -14.22 -0.12
CA GLN A 174 -33.19 -12.96 0.20
C GLN A 174 -32.16 -11.87 0.56
N MET A 175 -31.00 -12.28 1.13
CA MET A 175 -29.94 -11.36 1.56
C MET A 175 -28.57 -11.97 1.33
N VAL A 176 -27.60 -11.12 0.96
CA VAL A 176 -26.17 -11.45 0.90
C VAL A 176 -25.42 -10.40 1.72
N PHE A 177 -24.61 -10.84 2.64
CA PHE A 177 -23.82 -9.98 3.53
C PHE A 177 -22.34 -9.98 3.14
N ASP A 178 -21.71 -8.84 3.31
CA ASP A 178 -20.26 -8.71 3.25
C ASP A 178 -19.64 -9.20 4.57
N LEU A 179 -18.85 -10.28 4.53
CA LEU A 179 -18.16 -10.84 5.68
C LEU A 179 -17.29 -9.84 6.42
N SER A 180 -16.68 -8.90 5.69
CA SER A 180 -15.75 -7.91 6.28
C SER A 180 -16.48 -6.92 7.18
N ASN A 181 -17.76 -6.68 6.95
CA ASN A 181 -18.56 -5.65 7.62
C ASN A 181 -19.75 -6.21 8.43
N ALA A 182 -19.99 -7.53 8.37
CA ALA A 182 -21.16 -8.14 8.97
C ALA A 182 -21.14 -8.23 10.50
N GLY A 183 -19.99 -8.02 11.14
CA GLY A 183 -19.87 -8.09 12.62
C GLY A 183 -20.19 -9.47 13.20
N LEU A 184 -20.00 -10.55 12.44
CA LEU A 184 -20.37 -11.91 12.83
C LEU A 184 -19.29 -12.53 13.71
N ALA A 185 -19.71 -13.15 14.79
CA ALA A 185 -18.83 -13.97 15.62
C ALA A 185 -18.61 -15.38 15.07
N TRP A 186 -19.60 -15.91 14.34
CA TRP A 186 -19.57 -17.23 13.72
C TRP A 186 -20.57 -17.31 12.56
N TRP A 187 -20.23 -18.08 11.54
CA TRP A 187 -21.12 -18.44 10.42
C TRP A 187 -20.82 -19.85 9.93
N ASP A 188 -21.77 -20.49 9.27
CA ASP A 188 -21.56 -21.76 8.58
C ASP A 188 -20.73 -21.52 7.30
N PRO A 189 -19.54 -22.14 7.12
CA PRO A 189 -18.73 -22.00 5.92
C PRO A 189 -19.45 -22.35 4.61
N GLY A 190 -20.49 -23.20 4.67
CA GLY A 190 -21.33 -23.52 3.52
C GLY A 190 -22.13 -22.33 2.98
N LEU A 191 -22.31 -21.26 3.78
CA LEU A 191 -23.00 -20.03 3.36
C LEU A 191 -22.08 -19.05 2.61
N ASP A 192 -20.79 -19.34 2.48
CA ASP A 192 -19.83 -18.49 1.75
C ASP A 192 -19.94 -18.70 0.24
N LEU A 193 -20.44 -17.70 -0.48
CA LEU A 193 -20.58 -17.69 -1.94
C LEU A 193 -19.42 -17.04 -2.68
N THR A 194 -18.36 -16.67 -1.98
CA THR A 194 -17.19 -15.99 -2.58
C THR A 194 -16.68 -16.74 -3.80
N ASN A 195 -16.49 -18.06 -3.69
CA ASN A 195 -16.01 -18.89 -4.78
C ASN A 195 -16.99 -18.99 -5.96
N ASP A 196 -18.29 -18.98 -5.70
CA ASP A 196 -19.32 -19.03 -6.75
C ASP A 196 -19.33 -17.72 -7.54
N VAL A 197 -19.17 -16.59 -6.85
CA VAL A 197 -19.04 -15.26 -7.49
C VAL A 197 -17.76 -15.17 -8.29
N ILE A 198 -16.61 -15.64 -7.77
CA ILE A 198 -15.33 -15.66 -8.50
C ILE A 198 -15.46 -16.49 -9.78
N LYS A 199 -15.99 -17.71 -9.70
CA LYS A 199 -16.20 -18.57 -10.87
C LYS A 199 -17.09 -17.90 -11.91
N LYS A 200 -18.15 -17.23 -11.49
CA LYS A 200 -19.06 -16.53 -12.39
C LYS A 200 -18.41 -15.29 -13.02
N LEU A 201 -17.59 -14.56 -12.26
CA LEU A 201 -16.81 -13.42 -12.77
C LEU A 201 -15.78 -13.87 -13.78
N ASP A 202 -15.02 -14.90 -13.49
CA ASP A 202 -13.97 -15.43 -14.37
C ASP A 202 -14.55 -16.13 -15.61
N GLY A 203 -15.76 -16.70 -15.50
CA GLY A 203 -16.51 -17.28 -16.61
C GLY A 203 -17.26 -16.25 -17.47
N ALA A 204 -17.52 -15.07 -16.96
CA ALA A 204 -18.07 -13.98 -17.73
C ALA A 204 -16.98 -13.49 -18.70
N LYS A 205 -17.20 -13.75 -20.01
CA LYS A 205 -16.28 -13.29 -21.07
C LYS A 205 -15.96 -11.80 -20.86
N PRO A 206 -14.68 -11.38 -20.87
CA PRO A 206 -14.35 -9.96 -20.75
C PRO A 206 -15.18 -9.20 -21.80
N ALA A 207 -15.98 -8.23 -21.36
CA ALA A 207 -16.61 -7.31 -22.29
C ALA A 207 -15.47 -6.70 -23.10
N ALA A 208 -15.43 -6.99 -24.41
CA ALA A 208 -14.42 -6.46 -25.31
C ALA A 208 -14.34 -4.95 -25.06
N ALA A 209 -13.15 -4.46 -24.67
CA ALA A 209 -12.92 -3.04 -24.48
C ALA A 209 -13.37 -2.34 -25.76
N ALA A 210 -14.40 -1.50 -25.66
CA ALA A 210 -14.82 -0.68 -26.79
C ALA A 210 -13.62 0.18 -27.20
N PRO A 211 -13.22 0.19 -28.47
CA PRO A 211 -12.13 1.03 -28.92
C PRO A 211 -12.52 2.50 -28.69
N LYS A 212 -11.65 3.25 -28.00
CA LYS A 212 -11.73 4.73 -27.95
C LYS A 212 -11.20 5.31 -29.22
#